data_fdd656cf8627e14170d171d81d57e7ca
#
_entry.id   fdd656cf8627e14170d171d81d57e7ca
#
_cell.length_a   1.000
_cell.length_b   1.000
_cell.length_c   1.000
_cell.angle_alpha   90.00
_cell.angle_beta   90.00
_cell.angle_gamma   90.00
#
_symmetry.space_group_name_H-M   'P 1'
#
loop_
_entity.id
_entity.type
_entity.pdbx_description
1 polymer ?
#
loop_
_entity_poly.entity_id
_entity_poly.type
_entity_poly.pdbx_seq_one_letter_code
_entity_poly.pdbx_strand_id
1 'polypeptide(L)'
;ASSYIFTLKPGDKVTMSGPYGDFHPIFDSKREMMWVGGGAGMAPLRAQIMHMTKTLKTTDRKMSYFYGARALNEVFYLEDFLEIEKEFPNFTFHLALDRPDPAADAAGVKYTAGFVHQVIYDTYLKDHEAPEDIEYYMCGPGPMSKAVENMLDNLGVPREMLHFDDFGA
;
A
#
# COMPACT_ATOMS: atom_id res chain seq x y z
N ALA A 1 -10.38 23.46 -2.06
CA ALA A 1 -9.79 22.85 -0.86
C ALA A 1 -8.25 22.81 -0.93
N SER A 2 -7.66 22.24 -1.99
CA SER A 2 -6.20 22.08 -2.10
C SER A 2 -5.42 23.38 -1.96
N SER A 3 -5.82 24.46 -2.65
CA SER A 3 -5.15 25.75 -2.56
C SER A 3 -5.10 26.30 -1.13
N TYR A 4 -6.18 26.12 -0.37
CA TYR A 4 -6.24 26.52 1.05
C TYR A 4 -5.24 25.71 1.88
N ILE A 5 -5.18 24.39 1.70
CA ILE A 5 -4.26 23.54 2.47
C ILE A 5 -2.80 23.95 2.23
N PHE A 6 -2.42 24.31 1.01
CA PHE A 6 -1.07 24.77 0.67
C PHE A 6 -0.72 26.15 1.25
N THR A 7 -1.69 26.93 1.76
CA THR A 7 -1.42 28.20 2.44
C THR A 7 -1.21 28.05 3.95
N LEU A 8 -1.55 26.90 4.51
CA LEU A 8 -1.46 26.64 5.95
C LEU A 8 0.01 26.59 6.44
N LYS A 9 0.22 27.06 7.64
CA LYS A 9 1.51 27.02 8.33
C LYS A 9 1.39 26.21 9.61
N PRO A 10 2.48 25.62 10.10
CA PRO A 10 2.48 24.95 11.40
C PRO A 10 1.93 25.88 12.50
N GLY A 11 0.92 25.39 13.22
CA GLY A 11 0.21 26.16 14.25
C GLY A 11 -1.13 26.75 13.82
N ASP A 12 -1.45 26.78 12.53
CA ASP A 12 -2.77 27.20 12.06
C ASP A 12 -3.85 26.21 12.49
N LYS A 13 -5.00 26.76 12.86
CA LYS A 13 -6.16 25.94 13.26
C LYS A 13 -6.97 25.57 12.02
N VAL A 14 -7.31 24.29 11.91
CA VAL A 14 -8.21 23.75 10.88
C VAL A 14 -9.40 23.08 11.55
N THR A 15 -10.59 23.28 10.99
CA THR A 15 -11.79 22.56 11.41
C THR A 15 -11.89 21.29 10.59
N MET A 16 -12.00 20.15 11.26
CA MET A 16 -12.17 18.83 10.66
C MET A 16 -13.43 18.16 11.19
N SER A 17 -14.04 17.32 10.38
CA SER A 17 -15.12 16.44 10.80
C SER A 17 -14.77 15.02 10.36
N GLY A 18 -15.19 14.02 11.11
CA GLY A 18 -14.90 12.60 10.88
C GLY A 18 -14.77 11.84 12.20
N PRO A 19 -14.28 10.60 12.16
CA PRO A 19 -13.94 9.84 10.95
C PRO A 19 -15.18 9.41 10.16
N TYR A 20 -15.04 9.26 8.85
CA TYR A 20 -16.08 8.74 7.97
C TYR A 20 -15.53 7.55 7.17
N GLY A 21 -16.44 6.66 6.72
CA GLY A 21 -16.10 5.50 5.92
C GLY A 21 -15.70 4.29 6.76
N ASP A 22 -15.49 3.19 6.06
CA ASP A 22 -15.24 1.85 6.60
C ASP A 22 -13.97 1.20 6.05
N PHE A 23 -13.13 1.96 5.34
CA PHE A 23 -11.85 1.48 4.84
C PHE A 23 -10.79 1.44 5.96
N HIS A 24 -10.80 0.35 6.71
CA HIS A 24 -9.85 0.11 7.80
C HIS A 24 -9.46 -1.37 7.87
N PRO A 25 -8.34 -1.72 8.52
CA PRO A 25 -7.95 -3.11 8.76
C PRO A 25 -9.01 -3.88 9.57
N ILE A 26 -9.14 -5.18 9.30
CA ILE A 26 -9.90 -6.09 10.15
C ILE A 26 -9.01 -6.47 11.33
N PHE A 27 -9.28 -5.90 12.50
CA PHE A 27 -8.39 -5.98 13.66
C PHE A 27 -8.42 -7.33 14.38
N ASP A 28 -9.54 -8.02 14.37
CA ASP A 28 -9.73 -9.34 15.02
C ASP A 28 -9.34 -10.52 14.14
N SER A 29 -8.95 -10.28 12.89
CA SER A 29 -8.41 -11.28 11.99
C SER A 29 -6.95 -11.60 12.31
N LYS A 30 -6.55 -12.84 11.98
CA LYS A 30 -5.14 -13.29 12.02
C LYS A 30 -4.59 -13.61 10.63
N ARG A 31 -5.37 -13.37 9.59
CA ARG A 31 -4.94 -13.59 8.22
C ARG A 31 -3.78 -12.67 7.85
N GLU A 32 -3.02 -13.10 6.88
CA GLU A 32 -2.00 -12.28 6.24
C GLU A 32 -2.65 -11.02 5.63
N MET A 33 -1.94 -9.90 5.70
CA MET A 33 -2.38 -8.62 5.15
C MET A 33 -1.48 -8.19 4.00
N MET A 34 -2.08 -7.78 2.89
CA MET A 34 -1.36 -7.18 1.78
C MET A 34 -1.96 -5.82 1.44
N TRP A 35 -1.17 -4.77 1.59
CA TRP A 35 -1.51 -3.45 1.08
C TRP A 35 -0.99 -3.27 -0.33
N VAL A 36 -1.80 -2.69 -1.21
CA VAL A 36 -1.43 -2.37 -2.59
C VAL A 36 -1.78 -0.91 -2.88
N GLY A 37 -0.77 -0.09 -3.09
CA GLY A 37 -0.94 1.35 -3.24
C GLY A 37 -0.30 1.94 -4.49
N GLY A 38 -0.79 3.10 -4.88
CA GLY A 38 -0.19 3.89 -5.96
C GLY A 38 -0.56 5.37 -5.84
N GLY A 39 0.39 6.25 -6.11
CA GLY A 39 0.17 7.69 -6.01
C GLY A 39 -0.37 8.14 -4.66
N ALA A 40 -1.39 8.99 -4.66
CA ALA A 40 -2.04 9.50 -3.43
C ALA A 40 -2.77 8.43 -2.62
N GLY A 41 -3.10 7.28 -3.20
CA GLY A 41 -3.67 6.13 -2.49
C GLY A 41 -2.77 5.56 -1.41
N MET A 42 -1.50 5.91 -1.42
CA MET A 42 -0.59 5.62 -0.31
C MET A 42 -1.06 6.23 1.03
N ALA A 43 -1.77 7.37 1.04
CA ALA A 43 -2.10 8.07 2.27
C ALA A 43 -2.94 7.25 3.27
N PRO A 44 -4.12 6.68 2.90
CA PRO A 44 -4.88 5.80 3.79
C PRO A 44 -4.11 4.52 4.14
N LEU A 45 -3.37 3.94 3.19
CA LEU A 45 -2.61 2.72 3.43
C LEU A 45 -1.47 2.97 4.42
N ARG A 46 -0.74 4.10 4.30
CA ARG A 46 0.26 4.48 5.28
C ARG A 46 -0.35 4.63 6.67
N ALA A 47 -1.52 5.26 6.78
CA ALA A 47 -2.21 5.41 8.07
C ALA A 47 -2.52 4.04 8.70
N GLN A 48 -3.02 3.08 7.90
CA GLN A 48 -3.30 1.72 8.36
C GLN A 48 -2.00 1.00 8.77
N ILE A 49 -0.96 1.04 7.95
CA ILE A 49 0.34 0.41 8.23
C ILE A 49 0.95 0.97 9.53
N MET A 50 0.98 2.30 9.68
CA MET A 50 1.48 2.95 10.89
C MET A 50 0.67 2.55 12.13
N HIS A 51 -0.66 2.43 12.00
CA HIS A 51 -1.50 1.99 13.10
C HIS A 51 -1.21 0.54 13.50
N MET A 52 -1.14 -0.38 12.53
CA MET A 52 -0.84 -1.80 12.78
C MET A 52 0.55 -2.00 13.40
N THR A 53 1.54 -1.25 12.94
CA THR A 53 2.93 -1.40 13.38
C THR A 53 3.26 -0.56 14.61
N LYS A 54 3.16 0.77 14.52
CA LYS A 54 3.62 1.68 15.59
C LYS A 54 2.64 1.79 16.76
N THR A 55 1.32 1.67 16.53
CA THR A 55 0.30 1.79 17.58
C THR A 55 -0.02 0.43 18.20
N LEU A 56 -0.47 -0.53 17.39
CA LEU A 56 -0.86 -1.85 17.87
C LEU A 56 0.32 -2.80 18.06
N LYS A 57 1.46 -2.51 17.44
CA LYS A 57 2.69 -3.33 17.48
C LYS A 57 2.40 -4.80 17.12
N THR A 58 1.64 -4.99 16.04
CA THR A 58 1.20 -6.30 15.56
C THR A 58 2.41 -7.13 15.11
N THR A 59 2.62 -8.28 15.73
CA THR A 59 3.73 -9.20 15.43
C THR A 59 3.27 -10.60 15.01
N ASP A 60 1.99 -10.90 15.18
CA ASP A 60 1.38 -12.22 14.96
C ASP A 60 0.63 -12.33 13.61
N ARG A 61 0.80 -11.35 12.74
CA ARG A 61 0.29 -11.35 11.37
C ARG A 61 1.43 -11.03 10.40
N LYS A 62 1.49 -11.76 9.31
CA LYS A 62 2.36 -11.41 8.18
C LYS A 62 1.75 -10.23 7.42
N MET A 63 2.56 -9.24 7.13
CA MET A 63 2.15 -7.98 6.51
C MET A 63 3.08 -7.64 5.36
N SER A 64 2.54 -7.26 4.22
CA SER A 64 3.31 -6.81 3.06
C SER A 64 2.70 -5.57 2.44
N TYR A 65 3.54 -4.65 1.98
CA TYR A 65 3.11 -3.46 1.26
C TYR A 65 3.78 -3.39 -0.11
N PHE A 66 2.99 -3.43 -1.16
CA PHE A 66 3.40 -3.23 -2.54
C PHE A 66 3.00 -1.83 -3.01
N TYR A 67 3.99 -1.00 -3.33
CA TYR A 67 3.77 0.37 -3.76
C TYR A 67 4.21 0.55 -5.21
N GLY A 68 3.26 0.90 -6.09
CA GLY A 68 3.50 1.18 -7.50
C GLY A 68 3.69 2.67 -7.77
N ALA A 69 4.77 3.02 -8.48
CA ALA A 69 5.03 4.38 -8.96
C ALA A 69 5.66 4.35 -10.36
N ARG A 70 5.63 5.47 -11.07
CA ARG A 70 6.28 5.57 -12.39
C ARG A 70 7.78 5.75 -12.28
N ALA A 71 8.22 6.47 -11.25
CA ALA A 71 9.64 6.77 -11.00
C ALA A 71 9.86 7.09 -9.52
N LEU A 72 11.11 7.07 -9.07
CA LEU A 72 11.49 7.31 -7.67
C LEU A 72 10.97 8.65 -7.12
N ASN A 73 10.96 9.69 -7.93
CA ASN A 73 10.51 11.03 -7.52
C ASN A 73 9.00 11.11 -7.26
N GLU A 74 8.24 10.06 -7.56
CA GLU A 74 6.80 9.94 -7.26
C GLU A 74 6.52 9.05 -6.05
N VAL A 75 7.56 8.52 -5.41
CA VAL A 75 7.45 7.67 -4.22
C VAL A 75 7.41 8.54 -2.97
N PHE A 76 6.31 8.47 -2.22
CA PHE A 76 6.13 9.21 -0.98
C PHE A 76 6.51 8.35 0.23
N TYR A 77 7.17 8.95 1.22
CA TYR A 77 7.47 8.34 2.53
C TYR A 77 8.23 7.00 2.43
N LEU A 78 9.12 6.88 1.46
CA LEU A 78 9.94 5.68 1.26
C LEU A 78 10.68 5.28 2.55
N GLU A 79 11.30 6.26 3.20
CA GLU A 79 12.09 6.06 4.42
C GLU A 79 11.26 5.49 5.56
N ASP A 80 9.99 5.92 5.70
CA ASP A 80 9.08 5.40 6.73
C ASP A 80 8.85 3.89 6.56
N PHE A 81 8.61 3.44 5.32
CA PHE A 81 8.35 2.01 5.05
C PHE A 81 9.60 1.17 5.21
N LEU A 82 10.77 1.68 4.81
CA LEU A 82 12.06 1.00 5.02
C LEU A 82 12.42 0.92 6.51
N GLU A 83 12.07 1.93 7.30
CA GLU A 83 12.24 1.90 8.75
C GLU A 83 11.33 0.86 9.41
N ILE A 84 10.05 0.83 9.03
CA ILE A 84 9.09 -0.17 9.53
C ILE A 84 9.56 -1.59 9.20
N GLU A 85 10.04 -1.84 7.99
CA GLU A 85 10.57 -3.14 7.58
C GLU A 85 11.76 -3.60 8.45
N LYS A 86 12.62 -2.68 8.85
CA LYS A 86 13.75 -2.98 9.77
C LYS A 86 13.29 -3.28 11.19
N GLU A 87 12.24 -2.59 11.66
CA GLU A 87 11.74 -2.72 13.03
C GLU A 87 10.81 -3.92 13.22
N PHE A 88 10.01 -4.26 12.18
CA PHE A 88 9.00 -5.31 12.23
C PHE A 88 9.35 -6.47 11.28
N PRO A 89 9.90 -7.60 11.79
CA PRO A 89 10.30 -8.73 10.95
C PRO A 89 9.15 -9.40 10.19
N ASN A 90 7.91 -9.16 10.61
CA ASN A 90 6.69 -9.64 9.96
C ASN A 90 6.12 -8.67 8.92
N PHE A 91 6.79 -7.55 8.65
CA PHE A 91 6.42 -6.58 7.62
C PHE A 91 7.48 -6.54 6.51
N THR A 92 7.04 -6.54 5.26
CA THR A 92 7.92 -6.38 4.08
C THR A 92 7.41 -5.25 3.18
N PHE A 93 8.33 -4.47 2.64
CA PHE A 93 8.04 -3.39 1.70
C PHE A 93 8.57 -3.71 0.30
N HIS A 94 7.74 -3.57 -0.72
CA HIS A 94 8.06 -3.83 -2.11
C HIS A 94 7.73 -2.62 -2.98
N LEU A 95 8.75 -2.01 -3.55
CA LEU A 95 8.59 -0.92 -4.50
C LEU A 95 8.57 -1.47 -5.93
N ALA A 96 7.51 -1.14 -6.67
CA ALA A 96 7.40 -1.40 -8.10
C ALA A 96 7.52 -0.08 -8.87
N LEU A 97 8.43 0.00 -9.82
CA LEU A 97 8.54 1.14 -10.74
C LEU A 97 8.21 0.65 -12.16
N ASP A 98 7.40 1.39 -12.91
CA ASP A 98 6.90 1.00 -14.24
C ASP A 98 8.01 0.51 -15.19
N ARG A 99 9.22 1.05 -15.02
CA ARG A 99 10.42 0.76 -15.82
C ARG A 99 11.67 0.95 -14.98
N PRO A 100 12.84 0.48 -15.46
CA PRO A 100 14.12 0.78 -14.84
C PRO A 100 14.30 2.30 -14.64
N ASP A 101 14.72 2.69 -13.43
CA ASP A 101 14.90 4.09 -13.04
C ASP A 101 16.35 4.36 -12.63
N PRO A 102 17.14 5.06 -13.49
CA PRO A 102 18.52 5.39 -13.18
C PRO A 102 18.71 6.22 -11.91
N ALA A 103 17.70 7.02 -11.53
CA ALA A 103 17.77 7.79 -10.28
C ALA A 103 17.63 6.88 -9.06
N ALA A 104 16.76 5.87 -9.12
CA ALA A 104 16.62 4.86 -8.08
C ALA A 104 17.90 4.01 -7.96
N ASP A 105 18.47 3.61 -9.10
CA ASP A 105 19.74 2.86 -9.16
C ASP A 105 20.89 3.66 -8.53
N ALA A 106 21.03 4.93 -8.91
CA ALA A 106 22.07 5.82 -8.36
C ALA A 106 21.88 6.09 -6.86
N ALA A 107 20.64 6.11 -6.39
CA ALA A 107 20.32 6.27 -4.96
C ALA A 107 20.43 4.96 -4.15
N GLY A 108 20.69 3.82 -4.81
CA GLY A 108 20.74 2.51 -4.17
C GLY A 108 19.38 2.03 -3.63
N VAL A 109 18.28 2.54 -4.20
CA VAL A 109 16.92 2.15 -3.80
C VAL A 109 16.57 0.80 -4.44
N LYS A 110 16.18 -0.16 -3.62
CA LYS A 110 15.72 -1.46 -4.09
C LYS A 110 14.30 -1.36 -4.66
N TYR A 111 14.08 -1.79 -5.88
CA TYR A 111 12.78 -1.86 -6.53
C TYR A 111 12.73 -3.02 -7.54
N THR A 112 11.52 -3.35 -8.00
CA THR A 112 11.30 -4.26 -9.14
C THR A 112 10.69 -3.46 -10.27
N ALA A 113 11.25 -3.57 -11.49
CA ALA A 113 10.71 -2.91 -12.66
C ALA A 113 9.46 -3.65 -13.17
N GLY A 114 8.37 -2.92 -13.38
CA GLY A 114 7.09 -3.45 -13.86
C GLY A 114 5.89 -2.83 -13.15
N PHE A 115 4.70 -3.08 -13.69
CA PHE A 115 3.45 -2.67 -13.05
C PHE A 115 3.23 -3.43 -11.76
N VAL A 116 2.71 -2.77 -10.73
CA VAL A 116 2.60 -3.33 -9.39
C VAL A 116 1.85 -4.66 -9.34
N HIS A 117 0.76 -4.83 -10.10
CA HIS A 117 0.03 -6.11 -10.14
C HIS A 117 0.89 -7.26 -10.70
N GLN A 118 1.70 -6.99 -11.73
CA GLN A 118 2.61 -7.99 -12.28
C GLN A 118 3.73 -8.33 -11.29
N VAL A 119 4.29 -7.31 -10.63
CA VAL A 119 5.32 -7.49 -9.60
C VAL A 119 4.76 -8.33 -8.44
N ILE A 120 3.55 -8.05 -7.95
CA ILE A 120 2.89 -8.85 -6.91
C ILE A 120 2.78 -10.31 -7.35
N TYR A 121 2.27 -10.56 -8.56
CA TYR A 121 2.11 -11.91 -9.07
C TYR A 121 3.45 -12.63 -9.17
N ASP A 122 4.43 -12.05 -9.88
CA ASP A 122 5.69 -12.70 -10.21
C ASP A 122 6.59 -12.93 -8.99
N THR A 123 6.55 -12.03 -8.01
CA THR A 123 7.47 -12.09 -6.87
C THR A 123 6.85 -12.68 -5.62
N TYR A 124 5.52 -12.82 -5.57
CA TYR A 124 4.85 -13.22 -4.34
C TYR A 124 3.72 -14.23 -4.54
N LEU A 125 2.67 -13.89 -5.31
CA LEU A 125 1.44 -14.68 -5.31
C LEU A 125 1.50 -15.94 -6.16
N LYS A 126 2.30 -15.99 -7.21
CA LYS A 126 2.37 -17.20 -8.09
C LYS A 126 2.81 -18.46 -7.33
N ASP A 127 3.63 -18.30 -6.30
CA ASP A 127 4.18 -19.39 -5.48
C ASP A 127 3.58 -19.41 -4.07
N HIS A 128 2.54 -18.59 -3.81
CA HIS A 128 1.86 -18.53 -2.52
C HIS A 128 0.87 -19.70 -2.38
N GLU A 129 0.88 -20.39 -1.24
CA GLU A 129 0.06 -21.58 -1.02
C GLU A 129 -1.44 -21.28 -0.99
N ALA A 130 -1.83 -20.12 -0.45
CA ALA A 130 -3.24 -19.74 -0.24
C ALA A 130 -3.46 -18.24 -0.47
N PRO A 131 -3.38 -17.74 -1.71
CA PRO A 131 -3.64 -16.33 -1.99
C PRO A 131 -5.07 -15.90 -1.66
N GLU A 132 -6.02 -16.83 -1.64
CA GLU A 132 -7.43 -16.62 -1.27
C GLU A 132 -7.62 -16.34 0.23
N ASP A 133 -6.64 -16.63 1.07
CA ASP A 133 -6.69 -16.39 2.52
C ASP A 133 -6.00 -15.08 2.95
N ILE A 134 -5.48 -14.31 2.02
CA ILE A 134 -4.89 -12.99 2.27
C ILE A 134 -5.98 -11.92 2.27
N GLU A 135 -5.93 -10.99 3.20
CA GLU A 135 -6.74 -9.76 3.18
C GLU A 135 -6.00 -8.67 2.41
N TYR A 136 -6.60 -8.21 1.32
CA TYR A 136 -6.02 -7.20 0.43
C TYR A 136 -6.64 -5.83 0.69
N TYR A 137 -5.80 -4.84 0.95
CA TYR A 137 -6.20 -3.45 1.18
C TYR A 137 -5.62 -2.59 0.06
N MET A 138 -6.48 -2.00 -0.78
CA MET A 138 -6.05 -1.35 -2.01
C MET A 138 -6.53 0.10 -2.06
N CYS A 139 -5.64 0.99 -2.49
CA CYS A 139 -5.99 2.37 -2.81
C CYS A 139 -5.01 2.95 -3.82
N GLY A 140 -5.52 3.50 -4.91
CA GLY A 140 -4.69 4.09 -5.96
C GLY A 140 -5.47 4.42 -7.23
N PRO A 141 -4.75 4.72 -8.32
CA PRO A 141 -5.39 5.04 -9.60
C PRO A 141 -6.29 3.90 -10.10
N GLY A 142 -7.46 4.24 -10.66
CA GLY A 142 -8.44 3.27 -11.15
C GLY A 142 -7.88 2.17 -12.06
N PRO A 143 -7.02 2.48 -13.06
CA PRO A 143 -6.40 1.44 -13.88
C PRO A 143 -5.53 0.47 -13.09
N MET A 144 -4.82 0.94 -12.06
CA MET A 144 -4.03 0.08 -11.17
C MET A 144 -4.94 -0.85 -10.35
N SER A 145 -5.95 -0.28 -9.68
CA SER A 145 -6.90 -1.07 -8.89
C SER A 145 -7.57 -2.13 -9.73
N LYS A 146 -8.02 -1.77 -10.94
CA LYS A 146 -8.65 -2.72 -11.86
C LYS A 146 -7.71 -3.86 -12.29
N ALA A 147 -6.44 -3.56 -12.54
CA ALA A 147 -5.46 -4.59 -12.90
C ALA A 147 -5.17 -5.54 -11.73
N VAL A 148 -5.10 -5.01 -10.50
CA VAL A 148 -4.93 -5.82 -9.28
C VAL A 148 -6.17 -6.69 -9.05
N GLU A 149 -7.39 -6.13 -9.12
CA GLU A 149 -8.64 -6.90 -8.99
C GLU A 149 -8.69 -8.06 -9.98
N ASN A 150 -8.43 -7.80 -11.27
CA ASN A 150 -8.45 -8.85 -12.30
C ASN A 150 -7.41 -9.96 -12.01
N MET A 151 -6.23 -9.60 -11.51
CA MET A 151 -5.20 -10.56 -11.13
C MET A 151 -5.69 -11.43 -9.96
N LEU A 152 -6.28 -10.82 -8.93
CA LEU A 152 -6.79 -11.53 -7.75
C LEU A 152 -7.99 -12.43 -8.10
N ASP A 153 -8.90 -11.96 -8.95
CA ASP A 153 -10.01 -12.76 -9.48
C ASP A 153 -9.49 -14.02 -10.20
N ASN A 154 -8.44 -13.89 -11.02
CA ASN A 154 -7.81 -15.02 -11.70
C ASN A 154 -7.14 -16.03 -10.75
N LEU A 155 -6.74 -15.58 -9.56
CA LEU A 155 -6.21 -16.42 -8.48
C LEU A 155 -7.30 -17.02 -7.58
N GLY A 156 -8.58 -16.72 -7.86
CA GLY A 156 -9.71 -17.24 -7.09
C GLY A 156 -9.91 -16.56 -5.74
N VAL A 157 -9.37 -15.37 -5.55
CA VAL A 157 -9.51 -14.60 -4.29
C VAL A 157 -10.97 -14.17 -4.13
N PRO A 158 -11.65 -14.52 -3.02
CA PRO A 158 -13.03 -14.11 -2.76
C PRO A 158 -13.15 -12.59 -2.60
N ARG A 159 -14.27 -12.03 -3.04
CA ARG A 159 -14.51 -10.57 -3.00
C ARG A 159 -14.47 -9.98 -1.59
N GLU A 160 -14.88 -10.73 -0.59
CA GLU A 160 -14.84 -10.34 0.83
C GLU A 160 -13.41 -10.15 1.37
N MET A 161 -12.38 -10.65 0.67
CA MET A 161 -10.97 -10.42 1.02
C MET A 161 -10.41 -9.14 0.42
N LEU A 162 -11.18 -8.44 -0.45
CA LEU A 162 -10.76 -7.21 -1.10
C LEU A 162 -11.39 -6.01 -0.42
N HIS A 163 -10.57 -5.21 0.25
CA HIS A 163 -10.94 -3.94 0.87
C HIS A 163 -10.30 -2.81 0.09
N PHE A 164 -11.08 -1.85 -0.37
CA PHE A 164 -10.55 -0.74 -1.16
C PHE A 164 -11.34 0.54 -0.92
N ASP A 165 -10.65 1.65 -1.11
CA ASP A 165 -11.27 2.97 -1.18
C ASP A 165 -11.08 3.50 -2.60
N ASP A 166 -12.18 3.97 -3.20
CA ASP A 166 -12.20 4.54 -4.54
C ASP A 166 -12.45 6.04 -4.44
N PHE A 167 -11.44 6.82 -4.80
CA PHE A 167 -11.55 8.28 -4.81
C PHE A 167 -12.29 8.84 -6.03
N GLY A 168 -12.81 7.98 -6.88
CA GLY A 168 -13.49 8.37 -8.11
C GLY A 168 -12.52 8.97 -9.14
N ALA A 169 -12.36 8.31 -10.27
CA ALA A 169 -11.60 8.86 -11.41
C ALA A 169 -12.44 9.81 -12.22
#